data_e23db7a871d987fe87d3ebbd66b299ef
#
_entry.id   e23db7a871d987fe87d3ebbd66b299ef
#
_cell.length_a   1.000
_cell.length_b   1.000
_cell.length_c   1.000
_cell.angle_alpha   90.00
_cell.angle_beta   90.00
_cell.angle_gamma   90.00
#
_symmetry.space_group_name_H-M   'P 1'
#
loop_
_entity.id
_entity.type
_entity.pdbx_description
1 polymer ?
#
loop_
_entity_poly.entity_id
_entity_poly.type
_entity_poly.pdbx_seq_one_letter_code
_entity_poly.pdbx_strand_id
1 'polypeptide(L)'
;MEIERALQQLELLQKKLYAYHCADSSLYLDAVTTAPSDTSEGRGVAMSILAGESQKLMTCPETKALLDELSARAGELDLIHRREVEELRRSCEQLTRIPADEYMAYKELCNRADDVWHKAKAQDDFALFCPVLQELVDYNRRFAGYYDASKAPYDALLNEYERGVDRKMLDSFFATLREGLVPLIHKIGEKPQIDDSFLHQEYPAAQQKAFADYLMEVMGLDRSHCGLGETEHPFTLEFNNKDVRITTNYDEHNVASSMYSVLH
;
A
#
# COMPACT_ATOMS: atom_id res chain seq x y z
N MET A 1 0.27 -24.44 26.21
CA MET A 1 -1.19 -24.21 26.07
C MET A 1 -1.73 -25.25 25.12
N GLU A 2 -3.04 -25.66 25.21
CA GLU A 2 -3.64 -26.52 24.19
C GLU A 2 -3.64 -25.81 22.84
N ILE A 3 -3.39 -26.51 21.72
CA ILE A 3 -3.22 -25.91 20.41
C ILE A 3 -4.47 -25.14 19.95
N GLU A 4 -5.65 -25.68 20.21
CA GLU A 4 -6.94 -25.05 19.88
C GLU A 4 -7.11 -23.70 20.58
N ARG A 5 -6.67 -23.63 21.85
CA ARG A 5 -6.70 -22.37 22.60
C ARG A 5 -5.71 -21.34 22.04
N ALA A 6 -4.55 -21.77 21.59
CA ALA A 6 -3.57 -20.90 20.95
C ALA A 6 -4.10 -20.36 19.60
N LEU A 7 -4.75 -21.21 18.81
CA LEU A 7 -5.39 -20.81 17.56
C LEU A 7 -6.56 -19.84 17.78
N GLN A 8 -7.38 -20.03 18.83
CA GLN A 8 -8.42 -19.05 19.21
C GLN A 8 -7.82 -17.69 19.59
N GLN A 9 -6.66 -17.66 20.27
CA GLN A 9 -5.97 -16.43 20.59
C GLN A 9 -5.38 -15.76 19.33
N LEU A 10 -4.87 -16.55 18.39
CA LEU A 10 -4.41 -16.06 17.10
C LEU A 10 -5.55 -15.40 16.32
N GLU A 11 -6.70 -16.06 16.21
CA GLU A 11 -7.90 -15.52 15.56
C GLU A 11 -8.37 -14.20 16.22
N LEU A 12 -8.34 -14.14 17.55
CA LEU A 12 -8.69 -12.91 18.27
C LEU A 12 -7.69 -11.78 18.00
N LEU A 13 -6.39 -12.09 17.94
CA LEU A 13 -5.34 -11.13 17.56
C LEU A 13 -5.59 -10.59 16.15
N GLN A 14 -5.82 -11.49 15.19
CA GLN A 14 -6.10 -11.11 13.79
C GLN A 14 -7.35 -10.23 13.67
N LYS A 15 -8.43 -10.55 14.39
CA LYS A 15 -9.65 -9.71 14.43
C LYS A 15 -9.37 -8.29 14.95
N LYS A 16 -8.53 -8.15 15.96
CA LYS A 16 -8.15 -6.84 16.51
C LYS A 16 -7.30 -6.04 15.52
N LEU A 17 -6.30 -6.69 14.91
CA LEU A 17 -5.46 -6.08 13.89
C LEU A 17 -6.28 -5.64 12.67
N TYR A 18 -7.20 -6.49 12.22
CA TYR A 18 -8.15 -6.18 11.17
C TYR A 18 -9.03 -4.96 11.52
N ALA A 19 -9.51 -4.85 12.75
CA ALA A 19 -10.30 -3.69 13.18
C ALA A 19 -9.50 -2.37 13.08
N TYR A 20 -8.21 -2.38 13.49
CA TYR A 20 -7.33 -1.22 13.31
C TYR A 20 -7.08 -0.93 11.83
N HIS A 21 -6.82 -1.94 11.02
CA HIS A 21 -6.65 -1.80 9.58
C HIS A 21 -7.90 -1.19 8.93
N CYS A 22 -9.09 -1.68 9.23
CA CYS A 22 -10.34 -1.12 8.69
C CYS A 22 -10.53 0.35 9.08
N ALA A 23 -10.25 0.71 10.34
CA ALA A 23 -10.39 2.08 10.79
C ALA A 23 -9.40 3.02 10.08
N ASP A 24 -8.12 2.65 10.02
CA ASP A 24 -7.07 3.42 9.36
C ASP A 24 -7.33 3.58 7.86
N SER A 25 -7.65 2.48 7.18
CA SER A 25 -7.95 2.45 5.74
C SER A 25 -9.21 3.23 5.39
N SER A 26 -10.23 3.25 6.27
CA SER A 26 -11.43 4.07 6.06
C SER A 26 -11.11 5.57 6.16
N LEU A 27 -10.30 5.96 7.14
CA LEU A 27 -9.83 7.34 7.29
C LEU A 27 -8.97 7.77 6.09
N TYR A 28 -8.10 6.88 5.60
CA TYR A 28 -7.30 7.14 4.41
C TYR A 28 -8.17 7.29 3.16
N LEU A 29 -9.10 6.36 2.93
CA LEU A 29 -9.99 6.42 1.76
C LEU A 29 -10.83 7.71 1.77
N ASP A 30 -11.39 8.10 2.92
CA ASP A 30 -12.10 9.37 3.05
C ASP A 30 -11.19 10.56 2.73
N ALA A 31 -9.95 10.53 3.24
CA ALA A 31 -8.96 11.57 3.01
C ALA A 31 -8.72 11.88 1.54
N VAL A 32 -8.61 10.83 0.72
CA VAL A 32 -8.21 10.94 -0.70
C VAL A 32 -9.38 10.98 -1.67
N THR A 33 -10.64 10.87 -1.17
CA THR A 33 -11.84 10.85 -2.02
C THR A 33 -12.87 11.93 -1.67
N THR A 34 -13.30 12.04 -0.41
CA THR A 34 -14.47 12.83 -0.02
C THR A 34 -14.23 13.88 1.06
N ALA A 35 -13.14 13.76 1.83
CA ALA A 35 -12.86 14.70 2.92
C ALA A 35 -12.59 16.13 2.39
N PRO A 36 -13.05 17.17 3.08
CA PRO A 36 -12.69 18.55 2.74
C PRO A 36 -11.17 18.77 2.85
N SER A 37 -10.62 19.67 2.02
CA SER A 37 -9.18 19.88 1.84
C SER A 37 -8.40 20.27 3.09
N ASP A 38 -9.03 20.91 4.07
CA ASP A 38 -8.36 21.46 5.26
C ASP A 38 -8.64 20.65 6.54
N THR A 39 -8.86 19.33 6.42
CA THR A 39 -9.21 18.44 7.55
C THR A 39 -8.10 17.48 7.94
N SER A 40 -6.92 17.60 7.33
CA SER A 40 -5.81 16.63 7.47
C SER A 40 -5.22 16.54 8.90
N GLU A 41 -5.15 17.66 9.64
CA GLU A 41 -4.51 17.69 10.96
C GLU A 41 -5.18 16.74 11.97
N GLY A 42 -6.49 16.89 12.18
CA GLY A 42 -7.23 16.03 13.11
C GLY A 42 -7.24 14.56 12.69
N ARG A 43 -7.32 14.29 11.39
CA ARG A 43 -7.25 12.94 10.84
C ARG A 43 -5.86 12.32 11.06
N GLY A 44 -4.79 13.09 10.82
CA GLY A 44 -3.41 12.64 11.06
C GLY A 44 -3.17 12.22 12.51
N VAL A 45 -3.69 12.99 13.47
CA VAL A 45 -3.66 12.61 14.90
C VAL A 45 -4.40 11.29 15.16
N ALA A 46 -5.60 11.13 14.60
CA ALA A 46 -6.39 9.90 14.77
C ALA A 46 -5.66 8.68 14.19
N MET A 47 -5.14 8.78 12.96
CA MET A 47 -4.39 7.71 12.28
C MET A 47 -3.10 7.37 13.03
N SER A 48 -2.37 8.36 13.55
CA SER A 48 -1.17 8.14 14.37
C SER A 48 -1.48 7.35 15.64
N ILE A 49 -2.57 7.68 16.34
CA ILE A 49 -3.03 6.95 17.54
C ILE A 49 -3.39 5.50 17.18
N LEU A 50 -4.19 5.30 16.13
CA LEU A 50 -4.56 3.95 15.67
C LEU A 50 -3.33 3.10 15.30
N ALA A 51 -2.37 3.70 14.58
CA ALA A 51 -1.12 3.04 14.25
C ALA A 51 -0.31 2.67 15.49
N GLY A 52 -0.23 3.55 16.49
CA GLY A 52 0.45 3.29 17.76
C GLY A 52 -0.21 2.16 18.56
N GLU A 53 -1.55 2.13 18.64
CA GLU A 53 -2.27 1.06 19.33
C GLU A 53 -2.14 -0.29 18.59
N SER A 54 -2.17 -0.29 17.27
CA SER A 54 -1.92 -1.48 16.45
C SER A 54 -0.48 -1.99 16.65
N GLN A 55 0.51 -1.10 16.65
CA GLN A 55 1.90 -1.46 16.94
C GLN A 55 2.06 -2.07 18.34
N LYS A 56 1.48 -1.45 19.38
CA LYS A 56 1.52 -1.99 20.75
C LYS A 56 0.91 -3.40 20.82
N LEU A 57 -0.24 -3.60 20.16
CA LEU A 57 -0.87 -4.92 20.08
C LEU A 57 0.03 -5.94 19.42
N MET A 58 0.70 -5.57 18.31
CA MET A 58 1.58 -6.47 17.58
C MET A 58 2.87 -6.78 18.34
N THR A 59 3.41 -5.83 19.11
CA THR A 59 4.73 -5.94 19.75
C THR A 59 4.68 -6.29 21.24
N CYS A 60 3.48 -6.42 21.84
CA CYS A 60 3.36 -6.75 23.26
C CYS A 60 3.90 -8.15 23.58
N PRO A 61 4.34 -8.39 24.83
CA PRO A 61 4.88 -9.68 25.26
C PRO A 61 3.94 -10.85 25.02
N GLU A 62 2.64 -10.64 25.17
CA GLU A 62 1.61 -11.68 25.00
C GLU A 62 1.52 -12.14 23.54
N THR A 63 1.52 -11.19 22.58
CA THR A 63 1.54 -11.49 21.14
C THR A 63 2.82 -12.24 20.76
N LYS A 64 3.97 -11.75 21.25
CA LYS A 64 5.25 -12.40 20.98
C LYS A 64 5.28 -13.84 21.51
N ALA A 65 4.85 -14.05 22.76
CA ALA A 65 4.80 -15.38 23.35
C ALA A 65 3.86 -16.33 22.60
N LEU A 66 2.70 -15.84 22.14
CA LEU A 66 1.76 -16.60 21.31
C LEU A 66 2.39 -17.04 19.99
N LEU A 67 3.02 -16.10 19.28
CA LEU A 67 3.64 -16.37 17.99
C LEU A 67 4.86 -17.30 18.11
N ASP A 68 5.66 -17.17 19.18
CA ASP A 68 6.78 -18.06 19.45
C ASP A 68 6.29 -19.50 19.79
N GLU A 69 5.21 -19.64 20.60
CA GLU A 69 4.61 -20.93 20.91
C GLU A 69 4.07 -21.62 19.65
N LEU A 70 3.29 -20.91 18.82
CA LEU A 70 2.73 -21.47 17.58
C LEU A 70 3.83 -21.81 16.56
N SER A 71 4.87 -20.98 16.44
CA SER A 71 6.03 -21.28 15.60
C SER A 71 6.77 -22.54 16.03
N ALA A 72 6.98 -22.75 17.34
CA ALA A 72 7.61 -23.96 17.85
C ALA A 72 6.79 -25.23 17.56
N ARG A 73 5.50 -25.08 17.34
CA ARG A 73 4.53 -26.15 17.05
C ARG A 73 4.05 -26.15 15.60
N ALA A 74 4.82 -25.56 14.67
CA ALA A 74 4.45 -25.41 13.25
C ALA A 74 4.06 -26.73 12.56
N GLY A 75 4.59 -27.87 13.03
CA GLY A 75 4.23 -29.21 12.53
C GLY A 75 2.81 -29.69 12.90
N GLU A 76 2.16 -29.05 13.89
CA GLU A 76 0.79 -29.33 14.30
C GLU A 76 -0.22 -28.42 13.57
N LEU A 77 0.26 -27.38 12.85
CA LEU A 77 -0.55 -26.42 12.14
C LEU A 77 -0.79 -26.87 10.70
N ASP A 78 -1.98 -26.56 10.17
CA ASP A 78 -2.20 -26.63 8.73
C ASP A 78 -1.37 -25.55 7.98
N LEU A 79 -1.39 -25.62 6.67
CA LEU A 79 -0.58 -24.74 5.84
C LEU A 79 -0.95 -23.25 6.03
N ILE A 80 -2.25 -22.94 6.17
CA ILE A 80 -2.75 -21.57 6.28
C ILE A 80 -2.28 -20.96 7.61
N HIS A 81 -2.62 -21.58 8.74
CA HIS A 81 -2.22 -21.08 10.06
C HIS A 81 -0.69 -20.98 10.20
N ARG A 82 0.06 -21.93 9.64
CA ARG A 82 1.51 -21.86 9.65
C ARG A 82 2.04 -20.62 8.93
N ARG A 83 1.50 -20.30 7.75
CA ARG A 83 1.88 -19.09 7.00
C ARG A 83 1.46 -17.82 7.70
N GLU A 84 0.27 -17.78 8.27
CA GLU A 84 -0.19 -16.65 9.07
C GLU A 84 0.73 -16.37 10.26
N VAL A 85 1.13 -17.41 10.98
CA VAL A 85 2.08 -17.26 12.10
C VAL A 85 3.45 -16.78 11.62
N GLU A 86 3.97 -17.31 10.50
CA GLU A 86 5.24 -16.87 9.91
C GLU A 86 5.18 -15.36 9.56
N GLU A 87 4.10 -14.90 8.92
CA GLU A 87 3.93 -13.51 8.53
C GLU A 87 3.76 -12.57 9.73
N LEU A 88 2.90 -12.94 10.67
CA LEU A 88 2.68 -12.15 11.89
C LEU A 88 3.94 -12.06 12.74
N ARG A 89 4.69 -13.16 12.84
CA ARG A 89 5.96 -13.18 13.56
C ARG A 89 6.98 -12.23 12.91
N ARG A 90 7.11 -12.28 11.60
CA ARG A 90 7.98 -11.35 10.85
C ARG A 90 7.58 -9.89 11.11
N SER A 91 6.30 -9.57 11.00
CA SER A 91 5.78 -8.22 11.25
C SER A 91 6.04 -7.78 12.70
N CYS A 92 5.85 -8.68 13.67
CA CYS A 92 6.16 -8.43 15.08
C CYS A 92 7.66 -8.12 15.28
N GLU A 93 8.55 -8.93 14.68
CA GLU A 93 9.99 -8.72 14.75
C GLU A 93 10.42 -7.38 14.14
N GLN A 94 9.86 -7.02 12.99
CA GLN A 94 10.16 -5.76 12.30
C GLN A 94 9.70 -4.54 13.11
N LEU A 95 8.43 -4.56 13.55
CA LEU A 95 7.87 -3.45 14.34
C LEU A 95 8.55 -3.30 15.70
N THR A 96 9.00 -4.41 16.31
CA THR A 96 9.73 -4.37 17.60
C THR A 96 11.08 -3.67 17.48
N ARG A 97 11.69 -3.65 16.28
CA ARG A 97 12.96 -2.96 16.04
C ARG A 97 12.83 -1.44 15.92
N ILE A 98 11.63 -0.94 15.61
CA ILE A 98 11.38 0.49 15.46
C ILE A 98 10.88 1.05 16.79
N PRO A 99 11.50 2.11 17.36
CA PRO A 99 10.98 2.82 18.53
C PRO A 99 9.54 3.29 18.28
N ALA A 100 8.66 3.10 19.27
CA ALA A 100 7.22 3.36 19.10
C ALA A 100 6.91 4.84 18.82
N ASP A 101 7.65 5.75 19.43
CA ASP A 101 7.54 7.18 19.21
C ASP A 101 7.99 7.58 17.80
N GLU A 102 9.05 7.00 17.28
CA GLU A 102 9.48 7.20 15.89
C GLU A 102 8.49 6.63 14.88
N TYR A 103 7.90 5.46 15.18
CA TYR A 103 6.88 4.87 14.31
C TYR A 103 5.63 5.77 14.20
N MET A 104 5.15 6.28 15.34
CA MET A 104 4.00 7.18 15.37
C MET A 104 4.30 8.50 14.63
N ALA A 105 5.46 9.11 14.89
CA ALA A 105 5.89 10.33 14.20
C ALA A 105 6.04 10.14 12.69
N TYR A 106 6.51 8.97 12.26
CA TYR A 106 6.58 8.62 10.83
C TYR A 106 5.19 8.49 10.20
N LYS A 107 4.22 7.90 10.89
CA LYS A 107 2.84 7.80 10.40
C LYS A 107 2.16 9.16 10.27
N GLU A 108 2.39 10.05 11.22
CA GLU A 108 1.94 11.45 11.13
C GLU A 108 2.61 12.19 9.96
N LEU A 109 3.92 11.98 9.77
CA LEU A 109 4.65 12.51 8.63
C LEU A 109 4.08 12.00 7.29
N CYS A 110 3.76 10.72 7.17
CA CYS A 110 3.16 10.15 5.96
C CYS A 110 1.84 10.85 5.59
N ASN A 111 0.95 11.04 6.58
CA ASN A 111 -0.31 11.74 6.34
C ASN A 111 -0.09 13.21 5.91
N ARG A 112 0.83 13.93 6.58
CA ARG A 112 1.22 15.29 6.20
C ARG A 112 1.84 15.35 4.80
N ALA A 113 2.67 14.37 4.46
CA ALA A 113 3.35 14.29 3.18
C ALA A 113 2.37 14.10 2.03
N ASP A 114 1.33 13.30 2.23
CA ASP A 114 0.26 13.09 1.26
C ASP A 114 -0.48 14.42 0.96
N ASP A 115 -0.88 15.15 1.99
CA ASP A 115 -1.54 16.46 1.86
C ASP A 115 -0.63 17.50 1.15
N VAL A 116 0.65 17.55 1.49
CA VAL A 116 1.61 18.45 0.82
C VAL A 116 1.84 18.04 -0.62
N TRP A 117 1.89 16.73 -0.91
CA TRP A 117 2.04 16.22 -2.27
C TRP A 117 0.87 16.62 -3.17
N HIS A 118 -0.37 16.47 -2.70
CA HIS A 118 -1.56 16.91 -3.45
C HIS A 118 -1.49 18.39 -3.80
N LYS A 119 -1.14 19.26 -2.84
CA LYS A 119 -0.98 20.70 -3.06
C LYS A 119 0.13 21.02 -4.07
N ALA A 120 1.29 20.38 -3.91
CA ALA A 120 2.45 20.56 -4.79
C ALA A 120 2.14 20.12 -6.22
N LYS A 121 1.46 18.98 -6.39
CA LYS A 121 1.02 18.47 -7.69
C LYS A 121 0.03 19.40 -8.37
N ALA A 122 -0.97 19.90 -7.64
CA ALA A 122 -1.96 20.84 -8.19
C ALA A 122 -1.34 22.18 -8.65
N GLN A 123 -0.21 22.58 -8.04
CA GLN A 123 0.50 23.82 -8.34
C GLN A 123 1.70 23.62 -9.29
N ASP A 124 2.00 22.37 -9.69
CA ASP A 124 3.22 22.00 -10.42
C ASP A 124 4.50 22.52 -9.70
N ASP A 125 4.50 22.45 -8.37
CA ASP A 125 5.57 22.99 -7.51
C ASP A 125 6.25 21.90 -6.68
N PHE A 126 7.29 21.29 -7.27
CA PHE A 126 8.11 20.30 -6.56
C PHE A 126 8.85 20.88 -5.34
N ALA A 127 9.19 22.16 -5.34
CA ALA A 127 9.90 22.80 -4.24
C ALA A 127 9.06 22.78 -2.94
N LEU A 128 7.73 22.86 -3.07
CA LEU A 128 6.80 22.70 -1.95
C LEU A 128 6.88 21.29 -1.31
N PHE A 129 7.04 20.25 -2.13
CA PHE A 129 7.11 18.86 -1.64
C PHE A 129 8.50 18.45 -1.15
N CYS A 130 9.56 19.03 -1.69
CA CYS A 130 10.95 18.61 -1.45
C CYS A 130 11.33 18.51 0.06
N PRO A 131 10.95 19.45 0.95
CA PRO A 131 11.28 19.35 2.37
C PRO A 131 10.67 18.12 3.05
N VAL A 132 9.40 17.84 2.81
CA VAL A 132 8.72 16.70 3.42
C VAL A 132 9.19 15.38 2.82
N LEU A 133 9.54 15.36 1.53
CA LEU A 133 10.19 14.21 0.91
C LEU A 133 11.54 13.91 1.56
N GLN A 134 12.33 14.94 1.88
CA GLN A 134 13.60 14.74 2.59
C GLN A 134 13.38 14.12 3.97
N GLU A 135 12.38 14.58 4.74
CA GLU A 135 12.04 13.97 6.02
C GLU A 135 11.66 12.48 5.87
N LEU A 136 10.85 12.12 4.86
CA LEU A 136 10.51 10.72 4.56
C LEU A 136 11.75 9.88 4.24
N VAL A 137 12.68 10.40 3.43
CA VAL A 137 13.94 9.72 3.11
C VAL A 137 14.78 9.50 4.35
N ASP A 138 14.87 10.48 5.25
CA ASP A 138 15.66 10.38 6.48
C ASP A 138 15.06 9.38 7.47
N TYR A 139 13.73 9.29 7.59
CA TYR A 139 13.07 8.21 8.35
C TYR A 139 13.35 6.83 7.76
N ASN A 140 13.21 6.67 6.43
CA ASN A 140 13.47 5.40 5.78
C ASN A 140 14.93 4.95 5.94
N ARG A 141 15.90 5.87 5.90
CA ARG A 141 17.31 5.56 6.18
C ARG A 141 17.52 5.09 7.62
N ARG A 142 16.84 5.69 8.60
CA ARG A 142 16.91 5.23 10.00
C ARG A 142 16.28 3.86 10.15
N PHE A 143 15.10 3.63 9.56
CA PHE A 143 14.40 2.35 9.61
C PHE A 143 15.21 1.22 8.96
N ALA A 144 15.88 1.49 7.85
CA ALA A 144 16.82 0.54 7.26
C ALA A 144 17.87 0.05 8.26
N GLY A 145 18.39 0.96 9.09
CA GLY A 145 19.33 0.61 10.17
C GLY A 145 18.69 -0.23 11.27
N TYR A 146 17.42 -0.04 11.59
CA TYR A 146 16.69 -0.87 12.56
C TYR A 146 16.37 -2.25 11.99
N TYR A 147 16.06 -2.36 10.70
CA TYR A 147 15.79 -3.65 10.06
C TYR A 147 17.03 -4.51 9.95
N ASP A 148 18.11 -3.98 9.39
CA ASP A 148 19.38 -4.70 9.26
C ASP A 148 20.56 -3.72 9.08
N ALA A 149 21.22 -3.37 10.18
CA ALA A 149 22.39 -2.49 10.16
C ALA A 149 23.62 -3.08 9.43
N SER A 150 23.64 -4.38 9.13
CA SER A 150 24.72 -5.02 8.37
C SER A 150 24.59 -4.84 6.86
N LYS A 151 23.41 -4.46 6.37
CA LYS A 151 23.12 -4.24 4.95
C LYS A 151 23.25 -2.77 4.57
N ALA A 152 23.46 -2.50 3.29
CA ALA A 152 23.25 -1.17 2.76
C ALA A 152 21.77 -0.76 2.95
N PRO A 153 21.47 0.51 3.27
CA PRO A 153 20.09 0.93 3.55
C PRO A 153 19.07 0.53 2.50
N TYR A 154 19.41 0.63 1.23
CA TYR A 154 18.52 0.23 0.14
C TYR A 154 18.21 -1.28 0.14
N ASP A 155 19.23 -2.13 0.40
CA ASP A 155 19.03 -3.59 0.43
C ASP A 155 18.21 -4.02 1.66
N ALA A 156 18.32 -3.31 2.79
CA ALA A 156 17.50 -3.53 3.97
C ALA A 156 16.03 -3.18 3.69
N LEU A 157 15.76 -2.05 3.02
CA LEU A 157 14.42 -1.62 2.66
C LEU A 157 13.82 -2.49 1.54
N LEU A 158 14.65 -2.88 0.55
CA LEU A 158 14.19 -3.73 -0.55
C LEU A 158 13.59 -5.06 -0.06
N ASN A 159 14.19 -5.65 0.97
CA ASN A 159 13.70 -6.88 1.60
C ASN A 159 12.28 -6.76 2.22
N GLU A 160 11.80 -5.53 2.47
CA GLU A 160 10.43 -5.29 2.95
C GLU A 160 9.39 -5.44 1.84
N TYR A 161 9.79 -5.18 0.59
CA TYR A 161 8.94 -5.28 -0.60
C TYR A 161 9.13 -6.61 -1.33
N GLU A 162 10.41 -7.05 -1.48
CA GLU A 162 10.78 -8.26 -2.21
C GLU A 162 11.72 -9.11 -1.35
N ARG A 163 11.19 -10.12 -0.68
CA ARG A 163 11.93 -10.96 0.25
C ARG A 163 13.12 -11.68 -0.39
N GLY A 164 14.30 -11.50 0.21
CA GLY A 164 15.51 -12.16 -0.24
C GLY A 164 16.12 -11.56 -1.49
N VAL A 165 15.55 -10.50 -2.03
CA VAL A 165 16.11 -9.76 -3.16
C VAL A 165 17.08 -8.70 -2.65
N ASP A 166 18.21 -8.56 -3.32
CA ASP A 166 19.21 -7.53 -3.08
C ASP A 166 19.54 -6.79 -4.39
N ARG A 167 20.29 -5.70 -4.30
CA ARG A 167 20.70 -4.91 -5.48
C ARG A 167 21.45 -5.73 -6.50
N LYS A 168 22.30 -6.67 -6.06
CA LYS A 168 23.09 -7.50 -6.98
C LYS A 168 22.19 -8.37 -7.86
N MET A 169 21.13 -8.93 -7.26
CA MET A 169 20.12 -9.70 -8.02
C MET A 169 19.37 -8.79 -8.98
N LEU A 170 18.94 -7.61 -8.53
CA LEU A 170 18.24 -6.63 -9.37
C LEU A 170 19.12 -6.09 -10.47
N ASP A 171 20.40 -5.80 -10.23
CA ASP A 171 21.34 -5.34 -11.26
C ASP A 171 21.46 -6.36 -12.39
N SER A 172 21.57 -7.66 -12.06
CA SER A 172 21.60 -8.74 -13.04
C SER A 172 20.28 -8.86 -13.82
N PHE A 173 19.15 -8.78 -13.11
CA PHE A 173 17.81 -8.84 -13.69
C PHE A 173 17.58 -7.68 -14.66
N PHE A 174 17.83 -6.45 -14.22
CA PHE A 174 17.64 -5.28 -15.06
C PHE A 174 18.64 -5.18 -16.22
N ALA A 175 19.88 -5.68 -16.08
CA ALA A 175 20.81 -5.77 -17.20
C ALA A 175 20.21 -6.65 -18.31
N THR A 176 19.69 -7.84 -17.95
CA THR A 176 19.03 -8.74 -18.90
C THR A 176 17.80 -8.10 -19.57
N LEU A 177 16.96 -7.42 -18.77
CA LEU A 177 15.80 -6.72 -19.31
C LEU A 177 16.20 -5.61 -20.28
N ARG A 178 17.20 -4.80 -19.95
CA ARG A 178 17.67 -3.71 -20.83
C ARG A 178 18.21 -4.24 -22.14
N GLU A 179 18.99 -5.32 -22.12
CA GLU A 179 19.52 -5.95 -23.34
C GLU A 179 18.41 -6.45 -24.28
N GLY A 180 17.30 -6.96 -23.72
CA GLY A 180 16.17 -7.45 -24.51
C GLY A 180 15.15 -6.37 -24.87
N LEU A 181 14.71 -5.57 -23.89
CA LEU A 181 13.59 -4.64 -24.08
C LEU A 181 13.97 -3.34 -24.79
N VAL A 182 15.16 -2.78 -24.53
CA VAL A 182 15.54 -1.50 -25.16
C VAL A 182 15.63 -1.60 -26.68
N PRO A 183 16.30 -2.63 -27.26
CA PRO A 183 16.27 -2.82 -28.72
C PRO A 183 14.87 -3.06 -29.28
N LEU A 184 14.01 -3.76 -28.53
CA LEU A 184 12.62 -4.00 -28.93
C LEU A 184 11.81 -2.70 -28.97
N ILE A 185 11.93 -1.85 -27.94
CA ILE A 185 11.26 -0.54 -27.87
C ILE A 185 11.71 0.34 -29.06
N HIS A 186 13.00 0.37 -29.37
CA HIS A 186 13.50 1.10 -30.53
C HIS A 186 12.89 0.58 -31.85
N LYS A 187 12.86 -0.75 -32.03
CA LYS A 187 12.24 -1.36 -33.22
C LYS A 187 10.75 -1.05 -33.35
N ILE A 188 10.03 -0.98 -32.22
CA ILE A 188 8.61 -0.60 -32.20
C ILE A 188 8.47 0.87 -32.59
N GLY A 189 9.31 1.74 -32.02
CA GLY A 189 9.31 3.18 -32.34
C GLY A 189 9.61 3.52 -33.81
N GLU A 190 10.36 2.66 -34.52
CA GLU A 190 10.65 2.79 -35.96
C GLU A 190 9.47 2.35 -36.85
N LYS A 191 8.45 1.70 -36.31
CA LYS A 191 7.27 1.26 -37.08
C LYS A 191 6.21 2.36 -37.11
N PRO A 192 5.35 2.36 -38.14
CA PRO A 192 4.16 3.19 -38.11
C PRO A 192 3.36 2.89 -36.83
N GLN A 193 3.06 3.93 -36.07
CA GLN A 193 2.26 3.79 -34.85
C GLN A 193 0.79 3.59 -35.21
N ILE A 194 0.08 2.86 -34.36
CA ILE A 194 -1.37 2.69 -34.48
C ILE A 194 -2.00 4.06 -34.12
N ASP A 195 -2.98 4.50 -34.92
CA ASP A 195 -3.73 5.70 -34.61
C ASP A 195 -4.58 5.47 -33.34
N ASP A 196 -4.21 6.17 -32.28
CA ASP A 196 -4.88 6.14 -30.97
C ASP A 196 -5.65 7.45 -30.69
N SER A 197 -5.80 8.31 -31.69
CA SER A 197 -6.48 9.61 -31.56
C SER A 197 -7.90 9.50 -31.00
N PHE A 198 -8.57 8.37 -31.21
CA PHE A 198 -9.89 8.07 -30.62
C PHE A 198 -9.87 7.99 -29.08
N LEU A 199 -8.73 7.72 -28.46
CA LEU A 199 -8.60 7.70 -26.98
C LEU A 199 -8.46 9.11 -26.40
N HIS A 200 -8.10 10.10 -27.22
CA HIS A 200 -7.79 11.47 -26.85
C HIS A 200 -8.84 12.50 -27.32
N GLN A 201 -10.01 12.03 -27.70
CA GLN A 201 -11.17 12.89 -27.96
C GLN A 201 -11.71 13.45 -26.64
N GLU A 202 -12.69 14.33 -26.71
CA GLU A 202 -13.39 14.84 -25.54
C GLU A 202 -14.37 13.79 -25.02
N TYR A 203 -14.08 13.25 -23.83
CA TYR A 203 -14.89 12.29 -23.10
C TYR A 203 -15.31 12.87 -21.74
N PRO A 204 -16.48 13.50 -21.62
CA PRO A 204 -16.92 14.13 -20.38
C PRO A 204 -16.86 13.14 -19.19
N ALA A 205 -16.43 13.61 -18.02
CA ALA A 205 -16.24 12.81 -16.82
C ALA A 205 -17.52 11.99 -16.45
N ALA A 206 -18.70 12.56 -16.66
CA ALA A 206 -19.97 11.85 -16.44
C ALA A 206 -20.14 10.63 -17.35
N GLN A 207 -19.66 10.67 -18.59
CA GLN A 207 -19.70 9.54 -19.52
C GLN A 207 -18.63 8.49 -19.14
N GLN A 208 -17.44 8.94 -18.76
CA GLN A 208 -16.40 8.02 -18.26
C GLN A 208 -16.85 7.28 -17.00
N LYS A 209 -17.58 7.96 -16.10
CA LYS A 209 -18.17 7.32 -14.91
C LYS A 209 -19.20 6.27 -15.29
N ALA A 210 -20.09 6.56 -16.21
CA ALA A 210 -21.06 5.58 -16.70
C ALA A 210 -20.37 4.40 -17.40
N PHE A 211 -19.27 4.64 -18.10
CA PHE A 211 -18.46 3.59 -18.72
C PHE A 211 -17.72 2.76 -17.66
N ALA A 212 -17.20 3.36 -16.60
CA ALA A 212 -16.60 2.64 -15.48
C ALA A 212 -17.62 1.70 -14.80
N ASP A 213 -18.86 2.16 -14.57
CA ASP A 213 -19.95 1.32 -14.03
C ASP A 213 -20.25 0.15 -14.97
N TYR A 214 -20.30 0.37 -16.27
CA TYR A 214 -20.48 -0.68 -17.28
C TYR A 214 -19.33 -1.69 -17.27
N LEU A 215 -18.07 -1.23 -17.18
CA LEU A 215 -16.91 -2.13 -17.09
C LEU A 215 -16.98 -3.02 -15.85
N MET A 216 -17.34 -2.46 -14.70
CA MET A 216 -17.52 -3.24 -13.48
C MET A 216 -18.60 -4.31 -13.63
N GLU A 217 -19.71 -4.01 -14.30
CA GLU A 217 -20.76 -4.98 -14.61
C GLU A 217 -20.24 -6.10 -15.53
N VAL A 218 -19.56 -5.76 -16.64
CA VAL A 218 -18.98 -6.73 -17.59
C VAL A 218 -17.94 -7.62 -16.92
N MET A 219 -17.15 -7.08 -15.99
CA MET A 219 -16.18 -7.86 -15.20
C MET A 219 -16.84 -8.74 -14.14
N GLY A 220 -18.15 -8.61 -13.92
CA GLY A 220 -18.87 -9.36 -12.90
C GLY A 220 -18.60 -8.90 -11.49
N LEU A 221 -18.14 -7.65 -11.30
CA LEU A 221 -17.92 -7.09 -9.98
C LEU A 221 -19.25 -6.74 -9.31
N ASP A 222 -19.53 -7.41 -8.20
CA ASP A 222 -20.74 -7.17 -7.42
C ASP A 222 -20.68 -5.82 -6.71
N ARG A 223 -21.51 -4.88 -7.13
CA ARG A 223 -21.60 -3.52 -6.56
C ARG A 223 -22.01 -3.49 -5.09
N SER A 224 -22.57 -4.57 -4.55
CA SER A 224 -22.80 -4.70 -3.11
C SER A 224 -21.52 -4.97 -2.31
N HIS A 225 -20.45 -5.39 -2.99
CA HIS A 225 -19.15 -5.71 -2.41
C HIS A 225 -18.02 -4.81 -2.93
N CYS A 226 -18.24 -4.10 -4.03
CA CYS A 226 -17.22 -3.29 -4.68
C CYS A 226 -17.68 -1.84 -4.85
N GLY A 227 -17.00 -0.91 -4.16
CA GLY A 227 -17.19 0.53 -4.31
C GLY A 227 -16.29 1.11 -5.40
N LEU A 228 -16.74 2.22 -6.03
CA LEU A 228 -15.93 3.00 -6.97
C LEU A 228 -15.85 4.45 -6.47
N GLY A 229 -14.64 4.96 -6.33
CA GLY A 229 -14.34 6.34 -5.94
C GLY A 229 -13.49 7.05 -6.98
N GLU A 230 -13.32 8.36 -6.80
CA GLU A 230 -12.44 9.20 -7.63
C GLU A 230 -11.31 9.75 -6.77
N THR A 231 -10.07 9.69 -7.27
CA THR A 231 -8.87 10.21 -6.61
C THR A 231 -7.81 10.60 -7.65
N GLU A 232 -6.86 11.45 -7.27
CA GLU A 232 -5.77 11.84 -8.16
C GLU A 232 -4.82 10.69 -8.53
N HIS A 233 -4.62 9.73 -7.63
CA HIS A 233 -3.77 8.56 -7.84
C HIS A 233 -4.57 7.29 -7.62
N PRO A 234 -5.14 6.69 -8.68
CA PRO A 234 -5.96 5.49 -8.58
C PRO A 234 -5.28 4.33 -7.87
N PHE A 235 -6.03 3.65 -7.02
CA PHE A 235 -5.60 2.47 -6.28
C PHE A 235 -6.79 1.54 -6.00
N THR A 236 -6.51 0.32 -5.59
CA THR A 236 -7.49 -0.61 -5.04
C THR A 236 -7.21 -0.85 -3.57
N LEU A 237 -8.22 -0.68 -2.72
CA LEU A 237 -8.17 -0.93 -1.30
C LEU A 237 -9.08 -2.12 -0.96
N GLU A 238 -8.49 -3.18 -0.44
CA GLU A 238 -9.20 -4.37 -0.02
C GLU A 238 -9.34 -4.38 1.51
N PHE A 239 -10.56 -4.25 2.02
CA PHE A 239 -10.86 -4.51 3.43
C PHE A 239 -10.99 -6.02 3.69
N ASN A 240 -11.72 -6.69 2.83
CA ASN A 240 -11.88 -8.14 2.79
C ASN A 240 -12.51 -8.55 1.44
N ASN A 241 -12.71 -9.85 1.22
CA ASN A 241 -13.29 -10.38 -0.01
C ASN A 241 -14.74 -9.96 -0.31
N LYS A 242 -15.38 -9.19 0.57
CA LYS A 242 -16.73 -8.65 0.41
C LYS A 242 -16.79 -7.13 0.58
N ASP A 243 -15.64 -6.48 0.68
CA ASP A 243 -15.55 -5.02 0.74
C ASP A 243 -14.25 -4.57 0.10
N VAL A 244 -14.33 -4.23 -1.20
CA VAL A 244 -13.23 -3.73 -2.02
C VAL A 244 -13.59 -2.34 -2.53
N ARG A 245 -12.61 -1.41 -2.54
CA ARG A 245 -12.78 -0.05 -3.02
C ARG A 245 -11.79 0.21 -4.15
N ILE A 246 -12.33 0.32 -5.36
CA ILE A 246 -11.58 0.72 -6.54
C ILE A 246 -11.65 2.24 -6.65
N THR A 247 -10.55 2.87 -7.01
CA THR A 247 -10.55 4.29 -7.34
C THR A 247 -10.07 4.52 -8.76
N THR A 248 -10.51 5.60 -9.38
CA THR A 248 -10.13 6.02 -10.72
C THR A 248 -9.93 7.53 -10.77
N ASN A 249 -9.41 8.01 -11.89
CA ASN A 249 -9.30 9.43 -12.21
C ASN A 249 -9.86 9.68 -13.61
N TYR A 250 -10.66 10.74 -13.78
CA TYR A 250 -11.28 11.08 -15.06
C TYR A 250 -10.54 12.23 -15.73
N ASP A 251 -9.74 11.90 -16.75
CA ASP A 251 -9.17 12.89 -17.68
C ASP A 251 -10.04 12.94 -18.94
N GLU A 252 -10.67 14.09 -19.21
CA GLU A 252 -11.60 14.24 -20.33
C GLU A 252 -10.94 14.09 -21.70
N HIS A 253 -9.61 14.15 -21.78
CA HIS A 253 -8.84 13.94 -23.00
C HIS A 253 -8.03 12.65 -23.02
N ASN A 254 -8.25 11.75 -22.02
CA ASN A 254 -7.58 10.47 -21.94
C ASN A 254 -8.46 9.41 -21.29
N VAL A 255 -9.45 8.93 -22.04
CA VAL A 255 -10.38 7.88 -21.53
C VAL A 255 -9.68 6.58 -21.14
N ALA A 256 -8.53 6.29 -21.74
CA ALA A 256 -7.76 5.09 -21.43
C ALA A 256 -7.29 5.07 -19.96
N SER A 257 -6.94 6.22 -19.39
CA SER A 257 -6.50 6.34 -18.00
C SER A 257 -7.56 5.82 -17.04
N SER A 258 -8.79 6.34 -17.12
CA SER A 258 -9.88 5.91 -16.24
C SER A 258 -10.30 4.46 -16.50
N MET A 259 -10.34 4.03 -17.76
CA MET A 259 -10.66 2.67 -18.15
C MET A 259 -9.68 1.65 -17.53
N TYR A 260 -8.38 1.87 -17.72
CA TYR A 260 -7.37 0.94 -17.20
C TYR A 260 -7.29 0.95 -15.67
N SER A 261 -7.56 2.09 -15.02
CA SER A 261 -7.64 2.14 -13.55
C SER A 261 -8.76 1.26 -12.99
N VAL A 262 -9.89 1.16 -13.70
CA VAL A 262 -11.00 0.29 -13.29
C VAL A 262 -10.72 -1.18 -13.61
N LEU A 263 -10.04 -1.47 -14.73
CA LEU A 263 -9.74 -2.84 -15.15
C LEU A 263 -8.61 -3.48 -14.33
N HIS A 264 -7.67 -2.69 -13.83
CA HIS A 264 -6.52 -3.14 -13.05
C HIS A 264 -6.89 -3.43 -11.61
#